data_6f0565222227e79f86c57e7e0b7dfff6
#
_entry.id   6f0565222227e79f86c57e7e0b7dfff6
#
_cell.length_a   1.000
_cell.length_b   1.000
_cell.length_c   1.000
_cell.angle_alpha   90.00
_cell.angle_beta   90.00
_cell.angle_gamma   90.00
#
_symmetry.space_group_name_H-M   'P 1'
#
loop_
_entity.id
_entity.type
_entity.pdbx_description
1 polymer ?
#
loop_
_entity_poly.entity_id
_entity_poly.type
_entity_poly.pdbx_seq_one_letter_code
_entity_poly.pdbx_strand_id
1 'polypeptide(L)'
;SRLSINDLTSMPLKELRDLGSKYGIGHEEMISLKKQELIFSTLKAHTERGGIIYAYGSLEILPDGYGFLRSPQNSYLPGSDDIYISPSQIRLFNLKTGDTVYGQIRSPKEGERFFAMLRVEQVNFDEPAVAQNRIPFENLTPLYPNKRLNLETDTKEISTRIINLFCPIGKGQRGLVVSPPKTGKTILLQRIANAITANHPEVYLIVLLIDERPEEVTDMERTVK
;
A
#
# COMPACT_ATOMS: atom_id res chain seq x y z
N SER A 1 -6.65 -1.43 -25.49
CA SER A 1 -7.04 -0.70 -24.29
C SER A 1 -6.45 -1.35 -23.04
N ARG A 2 -6.10 -0.54 -22.05
CA ARG A 2 -5.51 -0.97 -20.77
C ARG A 2 -6.58 -0.92 -19.69
N LEU A 3 -6.62 -1.92 -18.83
CA LEU A 3 -7.53 -1.98 -17.69
C LEU A 3 -6.74 -2.45 -16.46
N SER A 4 -6.92 -1.78 -15.33
CA SER A 4 -6.23 -2.12 -14.08
C SER A 4 -7.20 -2.78 -13.10
N ILE A 5 -6.81 -3.91 -12.51
CA ILE A 5 -7.60 -4.56 -11.46
C ILE A 5 -7.75 -3.67 -10.22
N ASN A 6 -6.75 -2.87 -9.90
CA ASN A 6 -6.79 -1.94 -8.78
C ASN A 6 -7.83 -0.83 -8.98
N ASP A 7 -7.94 -0.31 -10.21
CA ASP A 7 -8.94 0.69 -10.56
C ASP A 7 -10.35 0.12 -10.43
N LEU A 8 -10.59 -1.11 -10.90
CA LEU A 8 -11.87 -1.77 -10.76
C LEU A 8 -12.24 -2.05 -9.30
N THR A 9 -11.27 -2.41 -8.48
CA THR A 9 -11.49 -2.65 -7.04
C THR A 9 -11.88 -1.36 -6.31
N SER A 10 -11.31 -0.22 -6.69
CA SER A 10 -11.64 1.09 -6.13
C SER A 10 -12.94 1.68 -6.69
N MET A 11 -13.43 1.15 -7.79
CA MET A 11 -14.61 1.67 -8.51
C MET A 11 -15.90 1.41 -7.71
N PRO A 12 -16.83 2.39 -7.65
CA PRO A 12 -18.17 2.16 -7.12
C PRO A 12 -18.91 1.05 -7.89
N LEU A 13 -19.74 0.27 -7.18
CA LEU A 13 -20.43 -0.88 -7.78
C LEU A 13 -21.30 -0.49 -8.99
N LYS A 14 -21.89 0.70 -8.99
CA LYS A 14 -22.70 1.21 -10.10
C LYS A 14 -21.86 1.37 -11.37
N GLU A 15 -20.71 2.03 -11.25
CA GLU A 15 -19.78 2.26 -12.37
C GLU A 15 -19.20 0.93 -12.88
N LEU A 16 -18.92 -0.01 -11.96
CA LEU A 16 -18.45 -1.35 -12.32
C LEU A 16 -19.50 -2.12 -13.11
N ARG A 17 -20.77 -2.02 -12.76
CA ARG A 17 -21.88 -2.61 -13.51
C ARG A 17 -22.05 -2.01 -14.89
N ASP A 18 -21.92 -0.69 -15.00
CA ASP A 18 -21.94 0.03 -16.29
C ASP A 18 -20.78 -0.43 -17.18
N LEU A 19 -19.61 -0.63 -16.60
CA LEU A 19 -18.47 -1.17 -17.32
C LEU A 19 -18.70 -2.63 -17.75
N GLY A 20 -19.23 -3.47 -16.87
CA GLY A 20 -19.57 -4.87 -17.16
C GLY A 20 -20.56 -4.99 -18.33
N SER A 21 -21.56 -4.10 -18.38
CA SER A 21 -22.51 -4.03 -19.49
C SER A 21 -21.82 -3.71 -20.82
N LYS A 22 -20.84 -2.83 -20.86
CA LYS A 22 -20.03 -2.53 -22.06
C LYS A 22 -19.25 -3.74 -22.56
N TYR A 23 -18.90 -4.65 -21.66
CA TYR A 23 -18.24 -5.92 -21.99
C TYR A 23 -19.20 -7.07 -22.27
N GLY A 24 -20.52 -6.80 -22.26
CA GLY A 24 -21.55 -7.77 -22.63
C GLY A 24 -22.01 -8.70 -21.52
N ILE A 25 -21.70 -8.38 -20.27
CA ILE A 25 -22.21 -9.12 -19.10
C ILE A 25 -23.68 -8.74 -18.92
N GLY A 26 -24.56 -9.74 -18.85
CA GLY A 26 -26.01 -9.53 -18.70
C GLY A 26 -26.38 -8.89 -17.36
N HIS A 27 -27.41 -8.06 -17.34
CA HIS A 27 -27.85 -7.36 -16.14
C HIS A 27 -28.25 -8.32 -15.00
N GLU A 28 -28.96 -9.40 -15.31
CA GLU A 28 -29.34 -10.40 -14.32
C GLU A 28 -28.13 -11.13 -13.72
N GLU A 29 -27.15 -11.44 -14.57
CA GLU A 29 -25.90 -12.04 -14.13
C GLU A 29 -25.15 -11.10 -13.18
N MET A 30 -25.02 -9.82 -13.55
CA MET A 30 -24.31 -8.83 -12.72
C MET A 30 -24.95 -8.61 -11.34
N ILE A 31 -26.26 -8.73 -11.21
CA ILE A 31 -26.96 -8.59 -9.91
C ILE A 31 -26.65 -9.77 -9.00
N SER A 32 -26.49 -10.98 -9.56
CA SER A 32 -26.20 -12.19 -8.80
C SER A 32 -24.75 -12.28 -8.32
N LEU A 33 -23.83 -11.58 -8.97
CA LEU A 33 -22.39 -11.61 -8.67
C LEU A 33 -22.01 -10.67 -7.52
N LYS A 34 -21.10 -11.12 -6.66
CA LYS A 34 -20.41 -10.25 -5.72
C LYS A 34 -19.47 -9.33 -6.49
N LYS A 35 -19.10 -8.20 -5.86
CA LYS A 35 -18.21 -7.21 -6.49
C LYS A 35 -16.93 -7.84 -7.05
N GLN A 36 -16.31 -8.73 -6.29
CA GLN A 36 -15.08 -9.43 -6.68
C GLN A 36 -15.28 -10.30 -7.92
N GLU A 37 -16.37 -11.05 -7.96
CA GLU A 37 -16.73 -11.91 -9.09
C GLU A 37 -17.04 -11.09 -10.35
N LEU A 38 -17.69 -9.93 -10.19
CA LEU A 38 -17.96 -9.01 -11.28
C LEU A 38 -16.66 -8.40 -11.84
N ILE A 39 -15.71 -8.05 -10.98
CA ILE A 39 -14.38 -7.58 -11.39
C ILE A 39 -13.70 -8.66 -12.25
N PHE A 40 -13.67 -9.89 -11.79
CA PHE A 40 -13.04 -11.00 -12.51
C PHE A 40 -13.71 -11.28 -13.85
N SER A 41 -15.04 -11.30 -13.89
CA SER A 41 -15.79 -11.47 -15.14
C SER A 41 -15.52 -10.34 -16.13
N THR A 42 -15.45 -9.11 -15.66
CA THR A 42 -15.13 -7.93 -16.49
C THR A 42 -13.72 -8.02 -17.07
N LEU A 43 -12.74 -8.37 -16.24
CA LEU A 43 -11.34 -8.54 -16.68
C LEU A 43 -11.20 -9.69 -17.68
N LYS A 44 -11.88 -10.80 -17.46
CA LYS A 44 -11.89 -11.94 -18.37
C LYS A 44 -12.48 -11.54 -19.73
N ALA A 45 -13.63 -10.89 -19.74
CA ALA A 45 -14.26 -10.40 -20.97
C ALA A 45 -13.37 -9.38 -21.71
N HIS A 46 -12.63 -8.55 -20.98
CA HIS A 46 -11.66 -7.61 -21.56
C HIS A 46 -10.52 -8.34 -22.26
N THR A 47 -9.94 -9.36 -21.62
CA THR A 47 -8.83 -10.14 -22.20
C THR A 47 -9.28 -10.98 -23.39
N GLU A 48 -10.49 -11.53 -23.39
CA GLU A 48 -11.07 -12.27 -24.53
C GLU A 48 -11.23 -11.39 -25.78
N ARG A 49 -11.36 -10.08 -25.60
CA ARG A 49 -11.39 -9.08 -26.67
C ARG A 49 -9.99 -8.54 -27.07
N GLY A 50 -8.93 -9.19 -26.62
CA GLY A 50 -7.55 -8.78 -26.88
C GLY A 50 -7.08 -7.58 -26.05
N GLY A 51 -7.79 -7.26 -24.99
CA GLY A 51 -7.38 -6.22 -24.03
C GLY A 51 -6.24 -6.67 -23.11
N ILE A 52 -5.48 -5.71 -22.60
CA ILE A 52 -4.37 -5.94 -21.68
C ILE A 52 -4.79 -5.50 -20.28
N ILE A 53 -4.48 -6.32 -19.28
CA ILE A 53 -4.78 -6.03 -17.89
C ILE A 53 -3.50 -5.82 -17.09
N TYR A 54 -3.57 -4.86 -16.16
CA TYR A 54 -2.48 -4.45 -15.28
C TYR A 54 -2.87 -4.56 -13.82
N ALA A 55 -1.88 -4.75 -12.97
CA ALA A 55 -2.04 -4.68 -11.54
C ALA A 55 -0.78 -4.13 -10.88
N TYR A 56 -0.95 -3.60 -9.68
CA TYR A 56 0.15 -3.30 -8.78
C TYR A 56 -0.19 -3.76 -7.35
N GLY A 57 0.84 -3.97 -6.58
CA GLY A 57 0.68 -4.33 -5.18
C GLY A 57 2.01 -4.44 -4.48
N SER A 58 1.94 -4.65 -3.17
CA SER A 58 3.11 -4.91 -2.34
C SER A 58 3.45 -6.39 -2.33
N LEU A 59 4.68 -6.72 -2.69
CA LEU A 59 5.15 -8.10 -2.75
C LEU A 59 5.33 -8.71 -1.37
N GLU A 60 4.77 -9.89 -1.18
CA GLU A 60 5.09 -10.80 -0.08
C GLU A 60 5.63 -12.10 -0.66
N ILE A 61 6.90 -12.41 -0.38
CA ILE A 61 7.53 -13.66 -0.80
C ILE A 61 7.27 -14.71 0.27
N LEU A 62 6.70 -15.84 -0.13
CA LEU A 62 6.43 -16.97 0.74
C LEU A 62 7.66 -17.88 0.89
N PRO A 63 7.71 -18.74 1.93
CA PRO A 63 8.86 -19.62 2.18
C PRO A 63 9.24 -20.51 1.00
N ASP A 64 8.28 -20.89 0.17
CA ASP A 64 8.50 -21.74 -1.02
C ASP A 64 9.11 -20.97 -2.20
N GLY A 65 9.35 -19.66 -2.06
CA GLY A 65 10.05 -18.84 -3.04
C GLY A 65 9.18 -18.16 -4.10
N TYR A 66 7.89 -18.46 -4.16
CA TYR A 66 6.93 -17.68 -4.94
C TYR A 66 6.34 -16.54 -4.10
N GLY A 67 5.64 -15.60 -4.71
CA GLY A 67 5.08 -14.48 -4.00
C GLY A 67 3.70 -14.08 -4.48
N PHE A 68 3.08 -13.20 -3.70
CA PHE A 68 1.85 -12.51 -4.05
C PHE A 68 2.00 -11.01 -3.94
N LEU A 69 1.39 -10.29 -4.86
CA LEU A 69 1.20 -8.85 -4.72
C LEU A 69 -0.08 -8.61 -3.93
N ARG A 70 0.08 -8.06 -2.73
CA ARG A 70 -1.03 -7.70 -1.84
C ARG A 70 -1.59 -6.36 -2.25
N SER A 71 -2.92 -6.28 -2.32
CA SER A 71 -3.63 -5.08 -2.76
C SER A 71 -3.72 -4.02 -1.65
N PRO A 72 -3.36 -2.76 -1.93
CA PRO A 72 -3.59 -1.66 -0.99
C PRO A 72 -5.10 -1.42 -0.75
N GLN A 73 -5.97 -1.75 -1.71
CA GLN A 73 -7.42 -1.67 -1.56
C GLN A 73 -7.99 -2.70 -0.55
N ASN A 74 -7.22 -3.74 -0.23
CA ASN A 74 -7.53 -4.73 0.80
C ASN A 74 -6.61 -4.63 2.02
N SER A 75 -6.07 -3.44 2.29
CA SER A 75 -5.17 -3.17 3.40
C SER A 75 -3.96 -4.13 3.46
N TYR A 76 -3.49 -4.59 2.31
CA TYR A 76 -2.40 -5.56 2.14
C TYR A 76 -2.66 -6.92 2.78
N LEU A 77 -3.90 -7.22 3.15
CA LEU A 77 -4.28 -8.53 3.67
C LEU A 77 -4.39 -9.57 2.54
N PRO A 78 -4.12 -10.84 2.82
CA PRO A 78 -4.36 -11.90 1.85
C PRO A 78 -5.81 -11.90 1.36
N GLY A 79 -6.00 -12.02 0.05
CA GLY A 79 -7.32 -12.01 -0.57
C GLY A 79 -7.31 -12.70 -1.93
N SER A 80 -8.50 -12.87 -2.49
CA SER A 80 -8.70 -13.51 -3.80
C SER A 80 -8.24 -12.65 -4.98
N ASP A 81 -8.01 -11.36 -4.74
CA ASP A 81 -7.50 -10.38 -5.69
C ASP A 81 -5.96 -10.28 -5.71
N ASP A 82 -5.28 -11.09 -4.92
CA ASP A 82 -3.83 -11.14 -4.91
C ASP A 82 -3.28 -11.66 -6.24
N ILE A 83 -2.16 -11.10 -6.65
CA ILE A 83 -1.52 -11.45 -7.92
C ILE A 83 -0.33 -12.37 -7.65
N TYR A 84 -0.36 -13.55 -8.23
CA TYR A 84 0.74 -14.50 -8.15
C TYR A 84 1.95 -14.00 -8.95
N ILE A 85 3.12 -14.13 -8.37
CA ILE A 85 4.39 -13.88 -9.03
C ILE A 85 5.31 -15.10 -8.84
N SER A 86 5.94 -15.53 -9.94
CA SER A 86 6.73 -16.76 -9.95
C SER A 86 8.10 -16.58 -9.29
N PRO A 87 8.69 -17.67 -8.76
CA PRO A 87 10.07 -17.65 -8.26
C PRO A 87 11.09 -17.17 -9.29
N SER A 88 10.91 -17.51 -10.57
CA SER A 88 11.81 -17.08 -11.64
C SER A 88 11.79 -15.58 -11.86
N GLN A 89 10.62 -14.94 -11.79
CA GLN A 89 10.49 -13.48 -11.88
C GLN A 89 11.10 -12.79 -10.66
N ILE A 90 10.89 -13.33 -9.46
CA ILE A 90 11.48 -12.83 -8.22
C ILE A 90 13.01 -12.84 -8.31
N ARG A 91 13.59 -13.93 -8.78
CA ARG A 91 15.04 -14.04 -8.96
C ARG A 91 15.56 -13.13 -10.07
N LEU A 92 14.87 -13.09 -11.21
CA LEU A 92 15.30 -12.30 -12.37
C LEU A 92 15.44 -10.81 -12.04
N PHE A 93 14.51 -10.26 -11.31
CA PHE A 93 14.49 -8.83 -10.94
C PHE A 93 15.02 -8.55 -9.53
N ASN A 94 15.55 -9.56 -8.83
CA ASN A 94 16.02 -9.44 -7.45
C ASN A 94 14.98 -8.80 -6.53
N LEU A 95 13.73 -9.25 -6.63
CA LEU A 95 12.62 -8.71 -5.85
C LEU A 95 12.72 -9.12 -4.38
N LYS A 96 12.23 -8.25 -3.52
CA LYS A 96 12.18 -8.44 -2.07
C LYS A 96 10.77 -8.20 -1.55
N THR A 97 10.45 -8.84 -0.43
CA THR A 97 9.22 -8.54 0.30
C THR A 97 9.16 -7.06 0.64
N GLY A 98 8.00 -6.44 0.39
CA GLY A 98 7.79 -5.01 0.56
C GLY A 98 7.99 -4.18 -0.71
N ASP A 99 8.53 -4.75 -1.79
CA ASP A 99 8.60 -4.06 -3.07
C ASP A 99 7.21 -3.80 -3.64
N THR A 100 6.99 -2.61 -4.15
CA THR A 100 5.80 -2.30 -4.95
C THR A 100 6.09 -2.68 -6.39
N VAL A 101 5.35 -3.66 -6.90
CA VAL A 101 5.52 -4.17 -8.26
C VAL A 101 4.30 -3.81 -9.09
N TYR A 102 4.53 -3.25 -10.26
CA TYR A 102 3.52 -2.94 -11.28
C TYR A 102 3.84 -3.68 -12.55
N GLY A 103 2.81 -4.22 -13.19
CA GLY A 103 3.01 -4.86 -14.48
C GLY A 103 1.75 -5.44 -15.10
N GLN A 104 1.95 -6.04 -16.25
CA GLN A 104 0.90 -6.77 -16.96
C GLN A 104 0.63 -8.10 -16.30
N ILE A 105 -0.64 -8.41 -16.13
CA ILE A 105 -1.12 -9.67 -15.55
C ILE A 105 -1.91 -10.46 -16.59
N ARG A 106 -2.09 -11.74 -16.32
CA ARG A 106 -2.95 -12.64 -17.08
C ARG A 106 -4.05 -13.24 -16.21
N SER A 107 -5.17 -13.58 -16.83
CA SER A 107 -6.25 -14.29 -16.18
C SER A 107 -5.79 -15.70 -15.72
N PRO A 108 -6.42 -16.25 -14.67
CA PRO A 108 -6.16 -17.61 -14.22
C PRO A 108 -6.42 -18.62 -15.34
N LYS A 109 -5.54 -19.62 -15.45
CA LYS A 109 -5.76 -20.80 -16.30
C LYS A 109 -6.63 -21.83 -15.56
N GLU A 110 -7.02 -22.88 -16.27
CA GLU A 110 -7.74 -24.00 -15.65
C GLU A 110 -6.95 -24.57 -14.46
N GLY A 111 -7.61 -24.65 -13.30
CA GLY A 111 -7.01 -25.09 -12.05
C GLY A 111 -6.28 -24.01 -11.24
N GLU A 112 -6.08 -22.83 -11.80
CA GLU A 112 -5.49 -21.69 -11.08
C GLU A 112 -6.57 -20.84 -10.40
N ARG A 113 -6.25 -20.26 -9.24
CA ARG A 113 -7.18 -19.41 -8.48
C ARG A 113 -6.88 -17.92 -8.63
N PHE A 114 -5.64 -17.56 -8.95
CA PHE A 114 -5.17 -16.18 -8.95
C PHE A 114 -4.78 -15.70 -10.33
N PHE A 115 -4.97 -14.41 -10.57
CA PHE A 115 -4.28 -13.74 -11.66
C PHE A 115 -2.77 -13.86 -11.45
N ALA A 116 -2.01 -13.90 -12.52
CA ALA A 116 -0.58 -14.06 -12.43
C ALA A 116 0.15 -12.93 -13.15
N MET A 117 1.28 -12.49 -12.60
CA MET A 117 2.16 -11.54 -13.24
C MET A 117 2.73 -12.15 -14.53
N LEU A 118 2.46 -11.49 -15.65
CA LEU A 118 2.98 -11.87 -16.95
C LEU A 118 4.28 -11.13 -17.26
N ARG A 119 4.33 -9.83 -17.01
CA ARG A 119 5.47 -8.98 -17.28
C ARG A 119 5.59 -7.88 -16.21
N VAL A 120 6.71 -7.84 -15.52
CA VAL A 120 7.05 -6.77 -14.59
C VAL A 120 7.48 -5.54 -15.38
N GLU A 121 6.80 -4.41 -15.17
CA GLU A 121 7.11 -3.15 -15.86
C GLU A 121 7.79 -2.13 -14.94
N GLN A 122 7.42 -2.11 -13.66
CA GLN A 122 8.04 -1.21 -12.68
C GLN A 122 8.22 -1.91 -11.33
N VAL A 123 9.27 -1.54 -10.64
CA VAL A 123 9.55 -1.94 -9.25
C VAL A 123 9.85 -0.67 -8.46
N ASN A 124 9.07 -0.41 -7.40
CA ASN A 124 9.19 0.81 -6.59
C ASN A 124 9.13 2.10 -7.44
N PHE A 125 8.24 2.11 -8.46
CA PHE A 125 8.00 3.23 -9.39
C PHE A 125 9.13 3.53 -10.39
N ASP A 126 10.18 2.72 -10.39
CA ASP A 126 11.30 2.80 -11.32
C ASP A 126 11.36 1.60 -12.27
N GLU A 127 12.24 1.67 -13.25
CA GLU A 127 12.51 0.53 -14.13
C GLU A 127 13.06 -0.68 -13.34
N PRO A 128 12.73 -1.92 -13.74
CA PRO A 128 13.18 -3.13 -13.03
C PRO A 128 14.71 -3.26 -12.89
N ALA A 129 15.46 -2.69 -13.82
CA ALA A 129 16.93 -2.68 -13.77
C ALA A 129 17.48 -1.94 -12.53
N VAL A 130 16.80 -0.91 -12.05
CA VAL A 130 17.17 -0.19 -10.82
C VAL A 130 17.09 -1.12 -9.62
N ALA A 131 16.02 -1.91 -9.51
CA ALA A 131 15.84 -2.87 -8.43
C ALA A 131 16.91 -3.99 -8.46
N GLN A 132 17.31 -4.45 -9.64
CA GLN A 132 18.34 -5.49 -9.78
C GLN A 132 19.70 -5.03 -9.24
N ASN A 133 20.02 -3.74 -9.38
CA ASN A 133 21.32 -3.15 -9.02
C ASN A 133 21.32 -2.45 -7.65
N ARG A 134 20.22 -2.50 -6.90
CA ARG A 134 20.14 -1.85 -5.59
C ARG A 134 21.02 -2.55 -4.56
N ILE A 135 21.51 -1.76 -3.62
CA ILE A 135 22.19 -2.27 -2.44
C ILE A 135 21.13 -2.81 -1.48
N PRO A 136 21.23 -4.07 -1.00
CA PRO A 136 20.33 -4.60 0.03
C PRO A 136 20.31 -3.71 1.27
N PHE A 137 19.14 -3.58 1.90
CA PHE A 137 18.97 -2.72 3.07
C PHE A 137 19.95 -3.05 4.21
N GLU A 138 20.23 -4.34 4.41
CA GLU A 138 21.13 -4.84 5.44
C GLU A 138 22.58 -4.38 5.24
N ASN A 139 22.94 -4.00 4.02
CA ASN A 139 24.30 -3.56 3.66
C ASN A 139 24.44 -2.03 3.70
N LEU A 140 23.36 -1.30 4.01
CA LEU A 140 23.40 0.15 4.11
C LEU A 140 24.11 0.58 5.40
N THR A 141 24.88 1.65 5.32
CA THR A 141 25.53 2.27 6.49
C THR A 141 24.51 3.06 7.29
N PRO A 142 24.28 2.76 8.59
CA PRO A 142 23.40 3.54 9.44
C PRO A 142 23.93 4.97 9.63
N LEU A 143 23.04 5.95 9.48
CA LEU A 143 23.35 7.36 9.75
C LEU A 143 22.47 7.85 10.91
N TYR A 144 23.07 8.59 11.84
CA TYR A 144 22.30 9.26 12.88
C TYR A 144 21.53 10.45 12.29
N PRO A 145 20.29 10.70 12.76
CA PRO A 145 19.52 11.87 12.35
C PRO A 145 20.27 13.17 12.72
N ASN A 146 20.68 13.94 11.73
CA ASN A 146 21.41 15.19 11.90
C ASN A 146 20.61 16.45 11.53
N LYS A 147 19.40 16.26 10.99
CA LYS A 147 18.47 17.33 10.63
C LYS A 147 17.27 17.28 11.57
N ARG A 148 17.20 18.25 12.49
CA ARG A 148 16.13 18.35 13.47
C ARG A 148 14.79 18.68 12.81
N LEU A 149 13.72 18.06 13.29
CA LEU A 149 12.34 18.45 13.01
C LEU A 149 11.92 19.52 14.03
N ASN A 150 11.43 20.64 13.53
CA ASN A 150 10.81 21.66 14.40
C ASN A 150 9.37 21.25 14.70
N LEU A 151 9.05 21.07 15.98
CA LEU A 151 7.72 20.70 16.45
C LEU A 151 6.92 21.87 17.03
N GLU A 152 7.45 23.08 16.98
CA GLU A 152 6.75 24.25 17.46
C GLU A 152 5.74 24.76 16.41
N THR A 153 4.48 24.88 16.79
CA THR A 153 3.39 25.37 15.93
C THR A 153 2.74 26.62 16.52
N ASP A 154 1.89 26.46 17.53
CA ASP A 154 1.21 27.53 18.23
C ASP A 154 1.89 27.79 19.59
N THR A 155 1.93 29.06 20.01
CA THR A 155 2.46 29.46 21.33
C THR A 155 1.73 28.83 22.50
N LYS A 156 0.48 28.39 22.30
CA LYS A 156 -0.35 27.69 23.30
C LYS A 156 -0.07 26.20 23.37
N GLU A 157 0.58 25.61 22.34
CA GLU A 157 0.88 24.19 22.30
C GLU A 157 2.18 23.88 23.05
N ILE A 158 2.04 23.64 24.33
CA ILE A 158 3.19 23.46 25.24
C ILE A 158 3.83 22.08 25.09
N SER A 159 3.06 21.02 24.83
CA SER A 159 3.57 19.65 24.78
C SER A 159 4.60 19.44 23.67
N THR A 160 4.33 19.90 22.47
CA THR A 160 5.29 19.82 21.36
C THR A 160 6.51 20.73 21.55
N ARG A 161 6.36 21.87 22.24
CA ARG A 161 7.50 22.71 22.62
C ARG A 161 8.42 22.02 23.62
N ILE A 162 7.86 21.33 24.62
CA ILE A 162 8.65 20.56 25.59
C ILE A 162 9.41 19.44 24.86
N ILE A 163 8.76 18.68 23.99
CA ILE A 163 9.44 17.65 23.20
C ILE A 163 10.52 18.27 22.32
N ASN A 164 10.22 19.35 21.64
CA ASN A 164 11.17 20.04 20.77
C ASN A 164 12.43 20.50 21.52
N LEU A 165 12.28 20.86 22.78
CA LEU A 165 13.38 21.35 23.61
C LEU A 165 14.18 20.23 24.28
N PHE A 166 13.48 19.24 24.88
CA PHE A 166 14.10 18.22 25.73
C PHE A 166 14.30 16.87 25.05
N CYS A 167 13.49 16.56 24.04
CA CYS A 167 13.51 15.28 23.31
C CYS A 167 13.51 15.54 21.80
N PRO A 168 14.54 16.21 21.24
CA PRO A 168 14.54 16.57 19.83
C PRO A 168 14.46 15.35 18.93
N ILE A 169 13.65 15.46 17.87
CA ILE A 169 13.44 14.43 16.87
C ILE A 169 14.02 14.90 15.55
N GLY A 170 14.76 14.02 14.88
CA GLY A 170 15.38 14.30 13.59
C GLY A 170 14.76 13.54 12.43
N LYS A 171 15.04 13.99 11.21
CA LYS A 171 14.61 13.31 9.98
C LYS A 171 15.22 11.91 9.90
N GLY A 172 14.38 10.91 9.62
CA GLY A 172 14.76 9.50 9.57
C GLY A 172 14.72 8.76 10.92
N GLN A 173 14.40 9.46 12.02
CA GLN A 173 14.33 8.88 13.34
C GLN A 173 13.04 8.08 13.55
N ARG A 174 13.16 6.95 14.25
CA ARG A 174 12.03 6.20 14.80
C ARG A 174 11.83 6.64 16.24
N GLY A 175 10.65 7.18 16.55
CA GLY A 175 10.25 7.57 17.91
C GLY A 175 9.29 6.55 18.51
N LEU A 176 9.42 6.31 19.81
CA LEU A 176 8.51 5.46 20.56
C LEU A 176 7.89 6.26 21.71
N VAL A 177 6.56 6.31 21.76
CA VAL A 177 5.82 6.91 22.87
C VAL A 177 5.23 5.78 23.72
N VAL A 178 5.67 5.69 24.96
CA VAL A 178 5.20 4.71 25.94
C VAL A 178 4.56 5.42 27.11
N SER A 179 3.35 5.01 27.44
CA SER A 179 2.63 5.58 28.59
C SER A 179 1.57 4.60 29.11
N PRO A 180 1.17 4.71 30.40
CA PRO A 180 -0.01 4.00 30.89
C PRO A 180 -1.26 4.35 30.11
N PRO A 181 -2.32 3.51 30.17
CA PRO A 181 -3.61 3.84 29.57
C PRO A 181 -4.20 5.15 30.13
N LYS A 182 -4.94 5.90 29.29
CA LYS A 182 -5.65 7.13 29.65
C LYS A 182 -4.77 8.29 30.12
N THR A 183 -3.54 8.39 29.65
CA THR A 183 -2.61 9.47 30.01
C THR A 183 -2.39 10.50 28.90
N GLY A 184 -3.15 10.41 27.81
CA GLY A 184 -3.06 11.34 26.67
C GLY A 184 -2.03 10.95 25.59
N LYS A 185 -1.59 9.68 25.55
CA LYS A 185 -0.64 9.17 24.54
C LYS A 185 -1.09 9.47 23.11
N THR A 186 -2.32 9.14 22.77
CA THR A 186 -2.89 9.34 21.43
C THR A 186 -2.93 10.83 21.06
N ILE A 187 -3.34 11.67 21.98
CA ILE A 187 -3.36 13.14 21.77
C ILE A 187 -1.95 13.66 21.53
N LEU A 188 -0.98 13.18 22.29
CA LEU A 188 0.41 13.58 22.10
C LEU A 188 0.95 13.16 20.74
N LEU A 189 0.67 11.92 20.29
CA LEU A 189 1.03 11.45 18.95
C LEU A 189 0.39 12.29 17.85
N GLN A 190 -0.89 12.64 17.97
CA GLN A 190 -1.59 13.52 17.03
C GLN A 190 -0.94 14.90 16.95
N ARG A 191 -0.58 15.49 18.08
CA ARG A 191 0.09 16.80 18.14
C ARG A 191 1.48 16.77 17.49
N ILE A 192 2.26 15.72 17.75
CA ILE A 192 3.56 15.53 17.09
C ILE A 192 3.38 15.37 15.59
N ALA A 193 2.48 14.51 15.16
CA ALA A 193 2.20 14.27 13.75
C ALA A 193 1.76 15.55 13.03
N ASN A 194 0.82 16.29 13.61
CA ASN A 194 0.34 17.54 13.03
C ASN A 194 1.42 18.62 12.99
N ALA A 195 2.30 18.69 14.00
CA ALA A 195 3.43 19.59 13.99
C ALA A 195 4.43 19.26 12.86
N ILE A 196 4.69 17.97 12.63
CA ILE A 196 5.57 17.53 11.53
C ILE A 196 4.93 17.86 10.19
N THR A 197 3.66 17.52 9.96
CA THR A 197 2.98 17.80 8.68
C THR A 197 2.88 19.30 8.39
N ALA A 198 2.69 20.13 9.42
CA ALA A 198 2.60 21.58 9.27
C ALA A 198 3.97 22.23 8.95
N ASN A 199 5.01 21.84 9.67
CA ASN A 199 6.34 22.47 9.55
C ASN A 199 7.25 21.81 8.53
N HIS A 200 7.00 20.55 8.20
CA HIS A 200 7.85 19.72 7.34
C HIS A 200 7.01 18.90 6.34
N PRO A 201 6.33 19.56 5.40
CA PRO A 201 5.47 18.87 4.42
C PRO A 201 6.24 17.94 3.48
N GLU A 202 7.56 18.09 3.40
CA GLU A 202 8.45 17.22 2.64
C GLU A 202 8.72 15.86 3.32
N VAL A 203 8.37 15.72 4.60
CA VAL A 203 8.64 14.51 5.39
C VAL A 203 7.54 13.49 5.17
N TYR A 204 7.92 12.28 4.82
CA TYR A 204 7.02 11.13 4.82
C TYR A 204 6.87 10.59 6.25
N LEU A 205 5.71 10.83 6.85
CA LEU A 205 5.42 10.44 8.23
C LEU A 205 4.73 9.07 8.26
N ILE A 206 5.26 8.16 9.06
CA ILE A 206 4.64 6.87 9.32
C ILE A 206 4.26 6.79 10.80
N VAL A 207 2.96 6.55 11.08
CA VAL A 207 2.44 6.30 12.42
C VAL A 207 2.09 4.82 12.54
N LEU A 208 2.80 4.10 13.41
CA LEU A 208 2.54 2.69 13.69
C LEU A 208 1.75 2.56 14.99
N LEU A 209 0.53 2.06 14.90
CA LEU A 209 -0.36 1.79 16.01
C LEU A 209 -0.45 0.28 16.25
N ILE A 210 0.02 -0.19 17.40
CA ILE A 210 0.02 -1.60 17.78
C ILE A 210 -0.93 -1.80 18.95
N ASP A 211 -1.87 -2.72 18.82
CA ASP A 211 -2.88 -3.08 19.85
C ASP A 211 -3.68 -1.85 20.37
N GLU A 212 -3.86 -0.86 19.49
CA GLU A 212 -4.69 0.31 19.81
C GLU A 212 -6.18 0.02 19.59
N ARG A 213 -7.02 0.75 20.30
CA ARG A 213 -8.47 0.62 20.17
C ARG A 213 -8.92 1.13 18.79
N PRO A 214 -9.95 0.50 18.16
CA PRO A 214 -10.43 0.92 16.84
C PRO A 214 -10.83 2.39 16.76
N GLU A 215 -11.43 2.94 17.83
CA GLU A 215 -11.80 4.36 17.91
C GLU A 215 -10.58 5.29 17.90
N GLU A 216 -9.47 4.89 18.50
CA GLU A 216 -8.22 5.67 18.50
C GLU A 216 -7.55 5.66 17.13
N VAL A 217 -7.59 4.54 16.43
CA VAL A 217 -7.10 4.43 15.04
C VAL A 217 -7.88 5.35 14.11
N THR A 218 -9.21 5.30 14.20
CA THR A 218 -10.10 6.16 13.39
C THR A 218 -9.89 7.65 13.70
N ASP A 219 -9.70 7.99 14.97
CA ASP A 219 -9.44 9.37 15.39
C ASP A 219 -8.09 9.87 14.85
N MET A 220 -7.07 9.03 14.87
CA MET A 220 -5.76 9.34 14.29
C MET A 220 -5.86 9.60 12.78
N GLU A 221 -6.56 8.74 12.03
CA GLU A 221 -6.76 8.91 10.58
C GLU A 221 -7.49 10.21 10.23
N ARG A 222 -8.43 10.64 11.07
CA ARG A 222 -9.20 11.89 10.84
C ARG A 222 -8.44 13.14 11.23
N THR A 223 -7.61 13.06 12.23
CA THR A 223 -6.94 14.21 12.86
C THR A 223 -5.59 14.53 12.24
N VAL A 224 -4.88 13.54 11.76
CA VAL A 224 -3.58 13.69 11.08
C VAL A 224 -3.81 13.78 9.57
N LYS A 225 -3.40 14.88 8.97
CA LYS A 225 -3.56 15.15 7.52
C LYS A 225 -2.29 14.87 6.75
#